data_0c7f594335bc18ed7118dd30844b8c01
#
_entry.id   0c7f594335bc18ed7118dd30844b8c01
#
_cell.length_a   1.000
_cell.length_b   1.000
_cell.length_c   1.000
_cell.angle_alpha   90.00
_cell.angle_beta   90.00
_cell.angle_gamma   90.00
#
_symmetry.space_group_name_H-M   'P 1'
#
loop_
_entity.id
_entity.type
_entity.pdbx_description
1 polymer ?
#
loop_
_entity_poly.entity_id
_entity_poly.type
_entity_poly.pdbx_seq_one_letter_code
_entity_poly.pdbx_strand_id
1 'polypeptide(L)'
;MAADSAVMVIDASKGVEKQTIKLFKVCVMRHIPIFTFINKMDREANDPFELLDEIENVLGISTCPINWPIGCGKEFKGVYDRKQREVSLFKAAMNGQKEVATKNIALDAPELKAEIGDAYLEKLDEDVELLDGASAEFDLAKVQAGDLTPVFFGSALTNFGVETFLQHFLDMTTSPLPRNSSEGLIDPFKEDFSAFVFKIQANMNKAHRDRIAFMRICSGKFTAGMEANHVQGGKKIRLSQPQQMMAQERHIVEEAYAGDIIGVFDPGIFSIGDTICSSNKKFMFDGIPTFAPEHFARVRQIDTMKRKQFIKGISQIAQEGAIQIFQEYNTGMEEIIVGVVGVLQFEVLEYRLKNEYNVDIKLETLPYEHIRWIENPQEVDVNLSLIHISEPTRPISI
;
A
#
# COMPACT_ATOMS: atom_id res chain seq x y z
N MET A 1 -2.80 5.25 -3.57
CA MET A 1 -3.21 6.67 -3.61
C MET A 1 -2.01 7.62 -3.59
N ALA A 2 -0.99 7.34 -2.79
CA ALA A 2 0.21 8.17 -2.70
C ALA A 2 1.35 7.74 -3.65
N ALA A 3 1.19 6.64 -4.36
CA ALA A 3 2.20 6.08 -5.26
C ALA A 3 1.71 6.07 -6.70
N ASP A 4 2.64 6.09 -7.65
CA ASP A 4 2.39 6.00 -9.09
C ASP A 4 2.77 4.63 -9.67
N SER A 5 3.44 3.79 -8.88
CA SER A 5 3.75 2.41 -9.17
C SER A 5 3.63 1.57 -7.90
N ALA A 6 3.35 0.30 -8.03
CA ALA A 6 3.25 -0.63 -6.91
C ALA A 6 4.21 -1.81 -7.10
N VAL A 7 4.86 -2.24 -6.03
CA VAL A 7 5.59 -3.49 -5.99
C VAL A 7 4.75 -4.51 -5.25
N MET A 8 4.30 -5.53 -5.97
CA MET A 8 3.58 -6.67 -5.41
C MET A 8 4.59 -7.74 -4.99
N VAL A 9 4.67 -7.98 -3.69
CA VAL A 9 5.60 -8.98 -3.15
C VAL A 9 4.85 -10.28 -2.88
N ILE A 10 5.28 -11.37 -3.52
CA ILE A 10 4.70 -12.70 -3.39
C ILE A 10 5.70 -13.62 -2.67
N ASP A 11 5.24 -14.39 -1.69
CA ASP A 11 6.02 -15.43 -1.04
C ASP A 11 6.10 -16.66 -1.97
N ALA A 12 7.31 -17.02 -2.41
CA ALA A 12 7.53 -18.11 -3.35
C ALA A 12 6.99 -19.48 -2.88
N SER A 13 6.83 -19.67 -1.57
CA SER A 13 6.28 -20.91 -1.01
C SER A 13 4.77 -20.92 -0.85
N LYS A 14 4.11 -19.75 -0.93
CA LYS A 14 2.68 -19.58 -0.66
C LYS A 14 1.87 -19.17 -1.88
N GLY A 15 2.51 -18.55 -2.88
CA GLY A 15 1.83 -17.99 -4.03
C GLY A 15 0.97 -16.77 -3.70
N VAL A 16 -0.18 -16.65 -4.37
CA VAL A 16 -1.08 -15.49 -4.28
C VAL A 16 -2.01 -15.61 -3.09
N GLU A 17 -1.76 -14.84 -2.04
CA GLU A 17 -2.58 -14.84 -0.82
C GLU A 17 -3.80 -13.90 -0.94
N LYS A 18 -4.84 -14.14 -0.12
CA LYS A 18 -6.09 -13.33 -0.12
C LYS A 18 -5.85 -11.84 0.02
N GLN A 19 -4.86 -11.44 0.83
CA GLN A 19 -4.52 -10.03 1.03
C GLN A 19 -3.91 -9.41 -0.24
N THR A 20 -3.10 -10.17 -0.97
CA THR A 20 -2.53 -9.77 -2.25
C THR A 20 -3.64 -9.45 -3.25
N ILE A 21 -4.67 -10.31 -3.34
CA ILE A 21 -5.82 -10.10 -4.24
C ILE A 21 -6.56 -8.79 -3.91
N LYS A 22 -6.77 -8.49 -2.61
CA LYS A 22 -7.44 -7.26 -2.18
C LYS A 22 -6.66 -6.01 -2.59
N LEU A 23 -5.35 -6.01 -2.35
CA LEU A 23 -4.48 -4.87 -2.67
C LEU A 23 -4.28 -4.71 -4.19
N PHE A 24 -4.18 -5.81 -4.91
CA PHE A 24 -4.12 -5.83 -6.37
C PHE A 24 -5.35 -5.12 -6.98
N LYS A 25 -6.56 -5.45 -6.54
CA LYS A 25 -7.80 -4.79 -7.00
C LYS A 25 -7.76 -3.28 -6.82
N VAL A 26 -7.16 -2.77 -5.74
CA VAL A 26 -7.00 -1.33 -5.52
C VAL A 26 -6.05 -0.71 -6.54
N CYS A 27 -4.96 -1.38 -6.87
CA CYS A 27 -4.02 -0.90 -7.88
C CYS A 27 -4.69 -0.86 -9.26
N VAL A 28 -5.43 -1.91 -9.64
CA VAL A 28 -6.18 -1.97 -10.91
C VAL A 28 -7.23 -0.86 -11.00
N MET A 29 -8.03 -0.63 -9.94
CA MET A 29 -9.02 0.47 -9.90
C MET A 29 -8.39 1.85 -10.16
N ARG A 30 -7.10 1.98 -9.93
CA ARG A 30 -6.36 3.25 -10.05
C ARG A 30 -5.44 3.29 -11.25
N HIS A 31 -5.43 2.24 -12.07
CA HIS A 31 -4.52 2.10 -13.21
C HIS A 31 -3.05 2.32 -12.81
N ILE A 32 -2.65 1.77 -11.65
CA ILE A 32 -1.29 1.88 -11.14
C ILE A 32 -0.48 0.70 -11.70
N PRO A 33 0.63 0.94 -12.41
CA PRO A 33 1.55 -0.11 -12.86
C PRO A 33 2.02 -0.98 -11.70
N ILE A 34 2.01 -2.31 -11.91
CA ILE A 34 2.38 -3.28 -10.90
C ILE A 34 3.63 -4.03 -11.34
N PHE A 35 4.62 -4.07 -10.47
CA PHE A 35 5.84 -4.85 -10.60
C PHE A 35 5.80 -5.98 -9.58
N THR A 36 5.98 -7.21 -10.02
CA THR A 36 5.90 -8.38 -9.14
C THR A 36 7.29 -8.81 -8.72
N PHE A 37 7.49 -8.96 -7.40
CA PHE A 37 8.72 -9.53 -6.83
C PHE A 37 8.39 -10.82 -6.08
N ILE A 38 8.81 -11.95 -6.62
CA ILE A 38 8.66 -13.26 -6.00
C ILE A 38 9.83 -13.45 -5.04
N ASN A 39 9.50 -13.35 -3.75
CA ASN A 39 10.44 -13.27 -2.65
C ASN A 39 10.64 -14.61 -1.95
N LYS A 40 11.71 -14.74 -1.22
CA LYS A 40 12.10 -15.89 -0.40
C LYS A 40 12.59 -17.10 -1.20
N MET A 41 13.23 -16.87 -2.33
CA MET A 41 13.89 -17.92 -3.11
C MET A 41 15.02 -18.63 -2.33
N ASP A 42 15.47 -18.05 -1.21
CA ASP A 42 16.39 -18.67 -0.23
C ASP A 42 15.77 -19.81 0.60
N ARG A 43 14.50 -20.11 0.40
CA ARG A 43 13.77 -21.20 1.04
C ARG A 43 13.15 -22.11 -0.02
N GLU A 44 12.62 -23.26 0.43
CA GLU A 44 11.82 -24.12 -0.45
C GLU A 44 10.67 -23.30 -1.05
N ALA A 45 10.55 -23.36 -2.36
CA ALA A 45 9.64 -22.58 -3.15
C ALA A 45 8.84 -23.47 -4.09
N ASN A 46 7.66 -23.00 -4.51
CA ASN A 46 6.90 -23.60 -5.61
C ASN A 46 7.66 -23.41 -6.93
N ASP A 47 7.30 -24.21 -7.91
CA ASP A 47 7.90 -24.08 -9.25
C ASP A 47 7.66 -22.67 -9.81
N PRO A 48 8.69 -22.02 -10.39
CA PRO A 48 8.56 -20.67 -10.92
C PRO A 48 7.49 -20.53 -12.01
N PHE A 49 7.32 -21.52 -12.90
CA PHE A 49 6.27 -21.48 -13.92
C PHE A 49 4.88 -21.59 -13.31
N GLU A 50 4.69 -22.48 -12.30
CA GLU A 50 3.42 -22.59 -11.57
C GLU A 50 3.05 -21.28 -10.87
N LEU A 51 4.04 -20.55 -10.33
CA LEU A 51 3.82 -19.24 -9.70
C LEU A 51 3.38 -18.19 -10.72
N LEU A 52 3.94 -18.18 -11.94
CA LEU A 52 3.49 -17.31 -13.02
C LEU A 52 2.05 -17.62 -13.43
N ASP A 53 1.74 -18.89 -13.65
CA ASP A 53 0.40 -19.35 -14.00
C ASP A 53 -0.64 -18.99 -12.91
N GLU A 54 -0.27 -19.13 -11.63
CA GLU A 54 -1.13 -18.73 -10.52
C GLU A 54 -1.42 -17.23 -10.53
N ILE A 55 -0.40 -16.39 -10.76
CA ILE A 55 -0.55 -14.93 -10.86
C ILE A 55 -1.52 -14.57 -11.98
N GLU A 56 -1.35 -15.16 -13.17
CA GLU A 56 -2.19 -14.89 -14.31
C GLU A 56 -3.63 -15.36 -14.11
N ASN A 57 -3.82 -16.57 -13.60
CA ASN A 57 -5.15 -17.16 -13.39
C ASN A 57 -5.93 -16.49 -12.26
N VAL A 58 -5.26 -16.12 -11.14
CA VAL A 58 -5.93 -15.58 -9.95
C VAL A 58 -6.12 -14.06 -10.06
N LEU A 59 -5.16 -13.35 -10.63
CA LEU A 59 -5.20 -11.89 -10.69
C LEU A 59 -5.69 -11.37 -12.04
N GLY A 60 -5.58 -12.16 -13.12
CA GLY A 60 -6.00 -11.77 -14.47
C GLY A 60 -5.07 -10.74 -15.12
N ILE A 61 -3.78 -10.72 -14.75
CA ILE A 61 -2.75 -9.87 -15.34
C ILE A 61 -1.68 -10.73 -16.00
N SER A 62 -1.25 -10.39 -17.21
CA SER A 62 -0.17 -11.12 -17.88
C SER A 62 1.16 -10.93 -17.18
N THR A 63 2.01 -11.95 -17.18
CA THR A 63 3.33 -11.93 -16.57
C THR A 63 4.44 -11.84 -17.60
N CYS A 64 5.50 -11.07 -17.29
CA CYS A 64 6.72 -11.01 -18.09
C CYS A 64 7.92 -11.20 -17.17
N PRO A 65 8.51 -12.39 -17.04
CA PRO A 65 9.72 -12.59 -16.25
C PRO A 65 10.90 -11.81 -16.82
N ILE A 66 11.47 -10.94 -16.01
CA ILE A 66 12.65 -10.14 -16.39
C ILE A 66 13.94 -10.86 -15.94
N ASN A 67 13.89 -11.51 -14.80
CA ASN A 67 14.94 -12.43 -14.38
C ASN A 67 14.37 -13.83 -14.10
N TRP A 68 15.23 -14.82 -14.03
CA TRP A 68 14.87 -16.20 -13.74
C TRP A 68 15.73 -16.81 -12.65
N PRO A 69 15.15 -17.55 -11.68
CA PRO A 69 15.92 -18.10 -10.57
C PRO A 69 16.67 -19.36 -10.99
N ILE A 70 17.89 -19.54 -10.48
CA ILE A 70 18.70 -20.74 -10.66
C ILE A 70 18.71 -21.50 -9.33
N GLY A 71 17.85 -22.53 -9.26
CA GLY A 71 17.61 -23.27 -8.02
C GLY A 71 16.73 -22.52 -7.01
N CYS A 72 16.48 -23.14 -5.87
CA CYS A 72 15.75 -22.54 -4.74
C CYS A 72 16.27 -23.08 -3.40
N GLY A 73 15.90 -22.46 -2.29
CA GLY A 73 16.31 -22.87 -0.97
C GLY A 73 17.83 -22.81 -0.77
N LYS A 74 18.39 -23.88 -0.23
CA LYS A 74 19.85 -24.02 -0.06
C LYS A 74 20.60 -24.14 -1.37
N GLU A 75 19.90 -24.53 -2.42
CA GLU A 75 20.43 -24.70 -3.77
C GLU A 75 20.27 -23.46 -4.64
N PHE A 76 19.79 -22.36 -4.08
CA PHE A 76 19.64 -21.09 -4.80
C PHE A 76 21.04 -20.53 -5.13
N LYS A 77 21.41 -20.57 -6.42
CA LYS A 77 22.72 -20.15 -6.93
C LYS A 77 22.75 -18.69 -7.33
N GLY A 78 21.64 -18.19 -7.90
CA GLY A 78 21.57 -16.85 -8.45
C GLY A 78 20.32 -16.59 -9.27
N VAL A 79 20.36 -15.50 -10.04
CA VAL A 79 19.32 -15.16 -10.99
C VAL A 79 19.92 -14.89 -12.38
N TYR A 80 19.24 -15.34 -13.42
CA TYR A 80 19.55 -15.02 -14.80
C TYR A 80 18.76 -13.78 -15.22
N ASP A 81 19.43 -12.73 -15.69
CA ASP A 81 18.81 -11.53 -16.26
C ASP A 81 18.58 -11.75 -17.76
N ARG A 82 17.32 -11.80 -18.18
CA ARG A 82 16.93 -12.07 -19.56
C ARG A 82 17.31 -10.95 -20.53
N LYS A 83 17.29 -9.69 -20.07
CA LYS A 83 17.60 -8.51 -20.88
C LYS A 83 19.11 -8.40 -21.12
N GLN A 84 19.90 -8.62 -20.08
CA GLN A 84 21.37 -8.53 -20.15
C GLN A 84 22.02 -9.84 -20.63
N ARG A 85 21.28 -10.97 -20.57
CA ARG A 85 21.78 -12.33 -20.82
C ARG A 85 22.96 -12.70 -19.92
N GLU A 86 22.88 -12.28 -18.67
CA GLU A 86 23.89 -12.51 -17.66
C GLU A 86 23.31 -13.22 -16.43
N VAL A 87 24.12 -14.04 -15.79
CA VAL A 87 23.79 -14.69 -14.54
C VAL A 87 24.47 -13.95 -13.40
N SER A 88 23.68 -13.46 -12.46
CA SER A 88 24.15 -12.88 -11.20
C SER A 88 24.22 -13.97 -10.14
N LEU A 89 25.44 -14.37 -9.76
CA LEU A 89 25.71 -15.38 -8.74
C LEU A 89 25.83 -14.74 -7.37
N PHE A 90 25.24 -15.38 -6.36
CA PHE A 90 25.28 -14.92 -4.99
C PHE A 90 26.16 -15.83 -4.16
N LYS A 91 27.16 -15.26 -3.49
CA LYS A 91 27.93 -15.97 -2.47
C LYS A 91 27.24 -15.75 -1.12
N ALA A 92 26.95 -16.86 -0.42
CA ALA A 92 26.42 -16.78 0.93
C ALA A 92 27.33 -15.90 1.79
N ALA A 93 26.79 -14.78 2.29
CA ALA A 93 27.53 -13.92 3.18
C ALA A 93 27.85 -14.68 4.46
N MET A 94 29.13 -14.82 4.81
CA MET A 94 29.50 -15.25 6.14
C MET A 94 28.98 -14.23 7.15
N ASN A 95 28.39 -14.73 8.24
CA ASN A 95 27.75 -13.97 9.31
C ASN A 95 28.30 -12.55 9.49
N GLY A 96 27.47 -11.55 9.16
CA GLY A 96 27.71 -10.13 9.50
C GLY A 96 28.22 -9.22 8.38
N GLN A 97 28.43 -9.68 7.17
CA GLN A 97 28.79 -8.82 6.03
C GLN A 97 27.53 -8.24 5.37
N LYS A 98 27.46 -6.91 5.26
CA LYS A 98 26.34 -6.16 4.67
C LYS A 98 26.32 -6.13 3.13
N GLU A 99 27.41 -6.51 2.48
CA GLU A 99 27.54 -6.49 1.01
C GLU A 99 27.66 -7.92 0.49
N VAL A 100 26.75 -8.29 -0.39
CA VAL A 100 26.81 -9.55 -1.13
C VAL A 100 27.62 -9.28 -2.39
N ALA A 101 28.81 -9.86 -2.49
CA ALA A 101 29.62 -9.78 -3.70
C ALA A 101 28.89 -10.54 -4.81
N THR A 102 28.34 -9.81 -5.77
CA THR A 102 27.66 -10.37 -6.94
C THR A 102 28.71 -10.58 -8.03
N LYS A 103 28.80 -11.81 -8.55
CA LYS A 103 29.61 -12.11 -9.73
C LYS A 103 28.66 -12.23 -10.91
N ASN A 104 28.77 -11.35 -11.88
CA ASN A 104 28.00 -11.42 -13.13
C ASN A 104 28.80 -12.19 -14.17
N ILE A 105 28.17 -13.19 -14.80
CA ILE A 105 28.77 -14.05 -15.80
C ILE A 105 27.80 -14.13 -16.98
N ALA A 106 28.30 -13.92 -18.20
CA ALA A 106 27.48 -14.09 -19.40
C ALA A 106 26.98 -15.55 -19.53
N LEU A 107 25.77 -15.73 -20.05
CA LEU A 107 25.13 -17.05 -20.16
C LEU A 107 25.98 -18.05 -20.96
N ASP A 108 26.65 -17.58 -22.01
CA ASP A 108 27.48 -18.37 -22.91
C ASP A 108 28.95 -18.54 -22.45
N ALA A 109 29.30 -17.96 -21.29
CA ALA A 109 30.66 -18.03 -20.77
C ALA A 109 30.96 -19.42 -20.20
N PRO A 110 32.09 -20.04 -20.59
CA PRO A 110 32.48 -21.40 -20.11
C PRO A 110 32.67 -21.46 -18.59
N GLU A 111 32.90 -20.31 -17.95
CA GLU A 111 33.05 -20.20 -16.51
C GLU A 111 31.75 -20.45 -15.75
N LEU A 112 30.59 -20.17 -16.37
CA LEU A 112 29.29 -20.36 -15.74
C LEU A 112 29.03 -21.81 -15.36
N LYS A 113 29.38 -22.73 -16.25
CA LYS A 113 29.32 -24.18 -16.00
C LYS A 113 30.10 -24.62 -14.78
N ALA A 114 31.30 -24.04 -14.57
CA ALA A 114 32.14 -24.34 -13.40
C ALA A 114 31.56 -23.82 -12.08
N GLU A 115 30.80 -22.72 -12.13
CA GLU A 115 30.22 -22.07 -10.94
C GLU A 115 28.87 -22.70 -10.52
N ILE A 116 27.98 -23.04 -11.47
CA ILE A 116 26.66 -23.57 -11.15
C ILE A 116 26.53 -25.07 -11.30
N GLY A 117 27.39 -25.71 -12.13
CA GLY A 117 27.35 -27.13 -12.46
C GLY A 117 26.48 -27.46 -13.67
N ASP A 118 26.72 -28.64 -14.28
CA ASP A 118 26.09 -29.06 -15.52
C ASP A 118 24.56 -29.13 -15.42
N ALA A 119 24.06 -29.76 -14.37
CA ALA A 119 22.61 -29.95 -14.20
C ALA A 119 21.82 -28.63 -14.09
N TYR A 120 22.40 -27.61 -13.43
CA TYR A 120 21.76 -26.31 -13.36
C TYR A 120 21.87 -25.51 -14.65
N LEU A 121 22.95 -25.68 -15.40
CA LEU A 121 23.11 -25.04 -16.69
C LEU A 121 22.12 -25.63 -17.72
N GLU A 122 22.04 -26.97 -17.80
CA GLU A 122 21.09 -27.66 -18.67
C GLU A 122 19.63 -27.23 -18.36
N LYS A 123 19.28 -27.23 -17.08
CA LYS A 123 17.93 -26.77 -16.66
C LYS A 123 17.70 -25.31 -17.01
N LEU A 124 18.68 -24.42 -16.81
CA LEU A 124 18.56 -23.00 -17.16
C LEU A 124 18.36 -22.82 -18.66
N ASP A 125 19.09 -23.57 -19.50
CA ASP A 125 18.95 -23.51 -20.96
C ASP A 125 17.53 -23.96 -21.40
N GLU A 126 17.01 -25.05 -20.81
CA GLU A 126 15.63 -25.51 -21.04
C GLU A 126 14.60 -24.46 -20.61
N ASP A 127 14.76 -23.90 -19.40
CA ASP A 127 13.85 -22.87 -18.88
C ASP A 127 13.87 -21.60 -19.74
N VAL A 128 15.05 -21.16 -20.21
CA VAL A 128 15.21 -20.01 -21.11
C VAL A 128 14.52 -20.23 -22.43
N GLU A 129 14.66 -21.43 -23.04
CA GLU A 129 13.96 -21.78 -24.28
C GLU A 129 12.44 -21.74 -24.12
N LEU A 130 11.92 -22.27 -23.00
CA LEU A 130 10.49 -22.22 -22.68
C LEU A 130 10.01 -20.76 -22.46
N LEU A 131 10.79 -19.96 -21.75
CA LEU A 131 10.46 -18.55 -21.51
C LEU A 131 10.43 -17.74 -22.80
N ASP A 132 11.39 -17.97 -23.70
CA ASP A 132 11.46 -17.24 -24.98
C ASP A 132 10.34 -17.67 -25.94
N GLY A 133 9.82 -18.91 -25.78
CA GLY A 133 8.71 -19.41 -26.59
C GLY A 133 7.31 -19.12 -26.03
N ALA A 134 7.13 -19.04 -24.74
CA ALA A 134 5.81 -19.05 -24.10
C ALA A 134 5.50 -17.80 -23.27
N SER A 135 6.51 -17.05 -22.77
CA SER A 135 6.23 -15.86 -21.96
C SER A 135 5.84 -14.66 -22.82
N ALA A 136 5.03 -13.75 -22.24
CA ALA A 136 4.73 -12.48 -22.90
C ALA A 136 6.00 -11.66 -23.12
N GLU A 137 6.11 -11.05 -24.31
CA GLU A 137 7.18 -10.10 -24.57
C GLU A 137 7.02 -8.85 -23.70
N PHE A 138 8.16 -8.29 -23.29
CA PHE A 138 8.16 -7.06 -22.51
C PHE A 138 7.62 -5.88 -23.34
N ASP A 139 6.57 -5.25 -22.85
CA ASP A 139 5.95 -4.08 -23.46
C ASP A 139 5.69 -3.03 -22.37
N LEU A 140 6.47 -1.95 -22.40
CA LEU A 140 6.37 -0.88 -21.41
C LEU A 140 4.99 -0.21 -21.43
N ALA A 141 4.34 -0.10 -22.59
CA ALA A 141 3.00 0.50 -22.69
C ALA A 141 1.95 -0.37 -21.98
N LYS A 142 2.05 -1.69 -22.10
CA LYS A 142 1.18 -2.63 -21.37
C LYS A 142 1.45 -2.60 -19.85
N VAL A 143 2.71 -2.47 -19.45
CA VAL A 143 3.07 -2.30 -18.02
C VAL A 143 2.46 -1.03 -17.47
N GLN A 144 2.57 0.08 -18.18
CA GLN A 144 1.99 1.36 -17.79
C GLN A 144 0.46 1.37 -17.78
N ALA A 145 -0.16 0.58 -18.66
CA ALA A 145 -1.61 0.38 -18.69
C ALA A 145 -2.12 -0.52 -17.54
N GLY A 146 -1.24 -1.30 -16.91
CA GLY A 146 -1.60 -2.26 -15.87
C GLY A 146 -2.05 -3.64 -16.42
N ASP A 147 -1.79 -3.93 -17.71
CA ASP A 147 -2.15 -5.18 -18.38
C ASP A 147 -1.05 -6.24 -18.29
N LEU A 148 0.18 -5.82 -18.02
CA LEU A 148 1.38 -6.65 -17.91
C LEU A 148 2.14 -6.33 -16.65
N THR A 149 2.59 -7.35 -15.91
CA THR A 149 3.48 -7.17 -14.77
C THR A 149 4.87 -7.74 -15.06
N PRO A 150 5.94 -6.92 -14.99
CA PRO A 150 7.30 -7.45 -14.95
C PRO A 150 7.52 -8.27 -13.69
N VAL A 151 8.02 -9.49 -13.80
CA VAL A 151 8.23 -10.42 -12.69
C VAL A 151 9.72 -10.59 -12.41
N PHE A 152 10.05 -10.49 -11.13
CA PHE A 152 11.42 -10.66 -10.61
C PHE A 152 11.42 -11.69 -9.51
N PHE A 153 12.45 -12.54 -9.51
CA PHE A 153 12.68 -13.54 -8.48
C PHE A 153 13.88 -13.14 -7.63
N GLY A 154 13.81 -13.39 -6.32
CA GLY A 154 14.91 -13.09 -5.43
C GLY A 154 14.63 -13.38 -3.96
N SER A 155 15.48 -12.85 -3.09
CA SER A 155 15.32 -12.91 -1.64
C SER A 155 15.70 -11.56 -1.02
N ALA A 156 14.72 -10.88 -0.45
CA ALA A 156 14.94 -9.62 0.25
C ALA A 156 15.74 -9.80 1.55
N LEU A 157 15.67 -10.97 2.20
CA LEU A 157 16.41 -11.26 3.42
C LEU A 157 17.93 -11.32 3.16
N THR A 158 18.31 -11.90 2.04
CA THR A 158 19.71 -12.08 1.64
C THR A 158 20.18 -11.04 0.63
N ASN A 159 19.31 -10.09 0.22
CA ASN A 159 19.50 -9.11 -0.84
C ASN A 159 19.75 -9.70 -2.24
N PHE A 160 19.41 -10.98 -2.46
CA PHE A 160 19.60 -11.64 -3.74
C PHE A 160 18.55 -11.18 -4.76
N GLY A 161 19.00 -10.72 -5.93
CA GLY A 161 18.12 -10.21 -6.99
C GLY A 161 17.49 -8.84 -6.72
N VAL A 162 17.71 -8.24 -5.56
CA VAL A 162 17.12 -6.93 -5.20
C VAL A 162 17.74 -5.80 -6.00
N GLU A 163 19.07 -5.83 -6.19
CA GLU A 163 19.78 -4.83 -7.00
C GLU A 163 19.34 -4.88 -8.45
N THR A 164 19.28 -6.06 -9.05
CA THR A 164 18.77 -6.27 -10.42
C THR A 164 17.33 -5.74 -10.54
N PHE A 165 16.46 -6.07 -9.57
CA PHE A 165 15.11 -5.53 -9.53
C PHE A 165 15.09 -4.00 -9.51
N LEU A 166 15.87 -3.37 -8.63
CA LEU A 166 15.88 -1.90 -8.50
C LEU A 166 16.38 -1.20 -9.76
N GLN A 167 17.41 -1.74 -10.42
CA GLN A 167 17.92 -1.19 -11.67
C GLN A 167 16.85 -1.21 -12.76
N HIS A 168 16.21 -2.36 -12.99
CA HIS A 168 15.12 -2.46 -13.95
C HIS A 168 13.90 -1.63 -13.56
N PHE A 169 13.56 -1.58 -12.27
CA PHE A 169 12.44 -0.78 -11.77
C PHE A 169 12.60 0.71 -12.08
N LEU A 170 13.82 1.26 -11.92
CA LEU A 170 14.11 2.65 -12.26
C LEU A 170 13.88 2.96 -13.74
N ASP A 171 14.22 2.02 -14.62
CA ASP A 171 14.05 2.17 -16.08
C ASP A 171 12.59 2.02 -16.52
N MET A 172 11.79 1.23 -15.80
CA MET A 172 10.42 0.86 -16.18
C MET A 172 9.35 1.69 -15.47
N THR A 173 9.67 2.31 -14.34
CA THR A 173 8.70 3.09 -13.56
C THR A 173 8.31 4.38 -14.27
N THR A 174 7.14 4.91 -13.94
CA THR A 174 6.62 6.13 -14.55
C THR A 174 7.01 7.37 -13.75
N SER A 175 7.05 8.52 -14.41
CA SER A 175 6.95 9.82 -13.75
C SER A 175 5.62 9.95 -13.01
N PRO A 176 5.47 10.93 -12.11
CA PRO A 176 4.20 11.16 -11.44
C PRO A 176 3.02 11.23 -12.40
N LEU A 177 1.97 10.48 -12.12
CA LEU A 177 0.79 10.39 -12.97
C LEU A 177 -0.20 11.53 -12.71
N PRO A 178 -0.92 12.01 -13.76
CA PRO A 178 -2.00 12.95 -13.60
C PRO A 178 -3.10 12.42 -12.66
N ARG A 179 -3.79 13.32 -11.97
CA ARG A 179 -4.81 12.96 -11.00
C ARG A 179 -6.17 13.55 -11.31
N ASN A 180 -7.21 12.74 -11.16
CA ASN A 180 -8.59 13.18 -11.31
C ASN A 180 -9.00 14.15 -10.20
N SER A 181 -9.73 15.17 -10.61
CA SER A 181 -10.35 16.15 -9.71
C SER A 181 -11.74 16.57 -10.22
N SER A 182 -12.46 17.33 -9.42
CA SER A 182 -13.74 17.91 -9.81
C SER A 182 -13.70 18.83 -11.04
N GLU A 183 -12.53 19.28 -11.43
CA GLU A 183 -12.28 20.15 -12.61
C GLU A 183 -11.53 19.39 -13.75
N GLY A 184 -11.49 18.06 -13.70
CA GLY A 184 -10.79 17.22 -14.65
C GLY A 184 -9.38 16.79 -14.16
N LEU A 185 -8.54 16.35 -15.09
CA LEU A 185 -7.20 15.87 -14.79
C LEU A 185 -6.25 17.03 -14.41
N ILE A 186 -5.57 16.85 -13.31
CA ILE A 186 -4.48 17.74 -12.87
C ILE A 186 -3.16 17.12 -13.31
N ASP A 187 -2.50 17.85 -14.22
CA ASP A 187 -1.18 17.47 -14.73
C ASP A 187 -0.10 17.76 -13.66
N PRO A 188 0.78 16.81 -13.33
CA PRO A 188 1.86 17.03 -12.37
C PRO A 188 2.87 18.11 -12.78
N PHE A 189 2.98 18.42 -14.05
CA PHE A 189 3.90 19.46 -14.57
C PHE A 189 3.30 20.87 -14.54
N LYS A 190 2.07 21.06 -14.06
CA LYS A 190 1.53 22.42 -13.83
C LYS A 190 2.31 23.14 -12.75
N GLU A 191 2.46 24.47 -12.92
CA GLU A 191 3.19 25.31 -11.96
C GLU A 191 2.44 25.52 -10.64
N ASP A 192 1.10 25.51 -10.67
CA ASP A 192 0.26 25.67 -9.50
C ASP A 192 0.43 24.49 -8.54
N PHE A 193 0.80 24.79 -7.29
CA PHE A 193 0.89 23.77 -6.25
C PHE A 193 -0.46 23.16 -5.93
N SER A 194 -0.51 21.84 -5.91
CA SER A 194 -1.61 21.08 -5.37
C SER A 194 -1.14 19.81 -4.68
N ALA A 195 -1.84 19.44 -3.63
CA ALA A 195 -1.57 18.24 -2.85
C ALA A 195 -2.85 17.67 -2.24
N PHE A 196 -2.85 16.43 -1.85
CA PHE A 196 -3.93 15.84 -1.06
C PHE A 196 -3.40 15.08 0.15
N VAL A 197 -4.19 15.10 1.23
CA VAL A 197 -3.90 14.38 2.46
C VAL A 197 -4.30 12.92 2.29
N PHE A 198 -3.35 12.00 2.38
CA PHE A 198 -3.64 10.57 2.26
C PHE A 198 -3.50 9.80 3.57
N LYS A 199 -2.82 10.38 4.56
CA LYS A 199 -2.62 9.77 5.87
C LYS A 199 -2.52 10.85 6.94
N ILE A 200 -3.09 10.57 8.11
CA ILE A 200 -2.90 11.36 9.32
C ILE A 200 -2.32 10.43 10.38
N GLN A 201 -1.34 10.90 11.13
CA GLN A 201 -0.75 10.16 12.23
C GLN A 201 -0.59 11.08 13.43
N ALA A 202 -1.18 10.68 14.56
CA ALA A 202 -1.07 11.39 15.82
C ALA A 202 -0.17 10.63 16.79
N ASN A 203 0.33 11.32 17.81
CA ASN A 203 1.05 10.77 18.97
C ASN A 203 2.27 9.91 18.60
N MET A 204 2.99 10.26 17.52
CA MET A 204 4.22 9.56 17.15
C MET A 204 5.29 9.67 18.25
N ASN A 205 5.33 10.78 18.96
CA ASN A 205 6.16 10.97 20.13
C ASN A 205 5.27 11.09 21.37
N LYS A 206 5.42 10.17 22.32
CA LYS A 206 4.65 10.19 23.58
C LYS A 206 4.86 11.45 24.41
N ALA A 207 6.01 12.11 24.27
CA ALA A 207 6.35 13.34 24.97
C ALA A 207 5.70 14.59 24.33
N HIS A 208 5.41 14.54 23.05
CA HIS A 208 4.80 15.62 22.30
C HIS A 208 3.56 15.09 21.61
N ARG A 209 2.39 15.61 21.94
CA ARG A 209 1.12 15.26 21.28
C ARG A 209 1.08 15.90 19.89
N ASP A 210 2.01 15.49 19.04
CA ASP A 210 2.10 15.95 17.67
C ASP A 210 1.14 15.15 16.76
N ARG A 211 0.55 15.86 15.82
CA ARG A 211 -0.26 15.30 14.76
C ARG A 211 0.33 15.78 13.44
N ILE A 212 0.56 14.84 12.53
CA ILE A 212 1.15 15.09 11.23
C ILE A 212 0.17 14.63 10.16
N ALA A 213 -0.11 15.51 9.19
CA ALA A 213 -0.82 15.18 7.98
C ALA A 213 0.19 14.92 6.86
N PHE A 214 0.18 13.70 6.31
CA PHE A 214 1.00 13.33 5.17
C PHE A 214 0.26 13.67 3.89
N MET A 215 0.92 14.46 3.05
CA MET A 215 0.40 14.95 1.79
C MET A 215 1.24 14.44 0.63
N ARG A 216 0.57 13.98 -0.43
CA ARG A 216 1.17 13.74 -1.72
C ARG A 216 1.05 15.01 -2.54
N ILE A 217 2.16 15.53 -3.05
CA ILE A 217 2.16 16.67 -4.00
C ILE A 217 1.75 16.13 -5.37
N CYS A 218 0.72 16.73 -5.96
CA CYS A 218 0.15 16.32 -7.24
C CYS A 218 0.59 17.22 -8.39
N SER A 219 0.87 18.50 -8.13
CA SER A 219 1.38 19.45 -9.12
C SER A 219 2.16 20.58 -8.47
N GLY A 220 2.99 21.23 -9.24
CA GLY A 220 3.75 22.39 -8.84
C GLY A 220 4.84 22.13 -7.81
N LYS A 221 5.27 23.21 -7.17
CA LYS A 221 6.34 23.23 -6.18
C LYS A 221 5.81 23.61 -4.81
N PHE A 222 6.13 22.81 -3.83
CA PHE A 222 5.97 23.16 -2.42
C PHE A 222 7.18 23.93 -1.91
N THR A 223 6.94 24.97 -1.11
CA THR A 223 7.98 25.70 -0.39
C THR A 223 7.59 25.82 1.09
N ALA A 224 8.54 25.62 1.98
CA ALA A 224 8.31 25.67 3.41
C ALA A 224 7.67 26.99 3.85
N GLY A 225 6.57 26.89 4.60
CA GLY A 225 5.85 28.06 5.10
C GLY A 225 4.95 28.76 4.09
N MET A 226 4.76 28.19 2.88
CA MET A 226 3.84 28.74 1.88
C MET A 226 2.41 28.76 2.40
N GLU A 227 1.61 29.70 1.89
CA GLU A 227 0.17 29.75 2.09
C GLU A 227 -0.56 28.97 1.00
N ALA A 228 -1.55 28.19 1.39
CA ALA A 228 -2.37 27.42 0.48
C ALA A 228 -3.85 27.40 0.97
N ASN A 229 -4.75 27.10 0.04
CA ASN A 229 -6.15 26.92 0.34
C ASN A 229 -6.40 25.49 0.82
N HIS A 230 -6.97 25.30 1.99
CA HIS A 230 -7.61 24.07 2.42
C HIS A 230 -9.03 24.07 1.86
N VAL A 231 -9.25 23.29 0.80
CA VAL A 231 -10.48 23.40 -0.01
C VAL A 231 -11.71 22.99 0.79
N GLN A 232 -11.71 21.81 1.41
CA GLN A 232 -12.81 21.29 2.21
C GLN A 232 -13.07 22.16 3.45
N GLY A 233 -12.01 22.69 4.07
CA GLY A 233 -12.10 23.59 5.21
C GLY A 233 -12.49 25.04 4.85
N GLY A 234 -12.50 25.40 3.57
CA GLY A 234 -12.91 26.71 3.07
C GLY A 234 -12.00 27.88 3.50
N LYS A 235 -10.76 27.63 3.95
CA LYS A 235 -9.85 28.64 4.51
C LYS A 235 -8.45 28.55 3.97
N LYS A 236 -7.71 29.65 4.04
CA LYS A 236 -6.27 29.68 3.82
C LYS A 236 -5.55 29.17 5.05
N ILE A 237 -4.51 28.41 4.83
CA ILE A 237 -3.64 27.85 5.86
C ILE A 237 -2.19 28.07 5.48
N ARG A 238 -1.33 28.12 6.47
CA ARG A 238 0.12 28.15 6.29
C ARG A 238 0.67 26.73 6.53
N LEU A 239 1.35 26.18 5.55
CA LEU A 239 1.99 24.87 5.63
C LEU A 239 3.32 25.00 6.37
N SER A 240 3.28 24.79 7.69
CA SER A 240 4.43 24.98 8.58
C SER A 240 5.06 23.65 8.96
N GLN A 241 6.35 23.71 9.30
CA GLN A 241 7.15 22.59 9.78
C GLN A 241 7.07 21.35 8.84
N PRO A 242 7.33 21.53 7.54
CA PRO A 242 7.30 20.41 6.62
C PRO A 242 8.43 19.43 6.96
N GLN A 243 8.09 18.16 7.06
CA GLN A 243 9.00 17.09 7.41
C GLN A 243 8.92 16.00 6.37
N GLN A 244 10.06 15.47 5.96
CA GLN A 244 10.16 14.19 5.28
C GLN A 244 10.61 13.16 6.30
N MET A 245 9.94 12.03 6.32
CA MET A 245 10.29 10.94 7.22
C MET A 245 11.09 9.88 6.49
N MET A 246 12.27 9.60 7.00
CA MET A 246 13.11 8.51 6.54
C MET A 246 13.32 7.56 7.73
N ALA A 247 12.54 6.49 7.76
CA ALA A 247 12.41 5.60 8.90
C ALA A 247 12.00 6.33 10.20
N GLN A 248 12.88 6.46 11.19
CA GLN A 248 12.63 7.18 12.44
C GLN A 248 13.14 8.63 12.42
N GLU A 249 13.90 9.00 11.41
CA GLU A 249 14.50 10.33 11.30
C GLU A 249 13.54 11.30 10.60
N ARG A 250 13.51 12.54 11.09
CA ARG A 250 12.72 13.64 10.55
C ARG A 250 13.67 14.66 9.95
N HIS A 251 13.55 14.88 8.67
CA HIS A 251 14.31 15.94 7.98
C HIS A 251 13.35 17.08 7.63
N ILE A 252 13.79 18.30 7.88
CA ILE A 252 13.05 19.49 7.44
C ILE A 252 13.21 19.60 5.93
N VAL A 253 12.10 19.77 5.22
CA VAL A 253 12.07 19.92 3.77
C VAL A 253 11.79 21.37 3.43
N GLU A 254 12.71 22.01 2.74
CA GLU A 254 12.50 23.39 2.29
C GLU A 254 11.66 23.45 1.00
N GLU A 255 11.90 22.52 0.09
CA GLU A 255 11.23 22.42 -1.20
C GLU A 255 10.88 20.98 -1.53
N ALA A 256 9.74 20.77 -2.20
CA ALA A 256 9.31 19.48 -2.71
C ALA A 256 8.46 19.66 -3.97
N TYR A 257 8.38 18.63 -4.81
CA TYR A 257 7.79 18.69 -6.14
C TYR A 257 6.70 17.65 -6.32
N ALA A 258 5.98 17.73 -7.43
CA ALA A 258 4.99 16.72 -7.80
C ALA A 258 5.61 15.30 -7.73
N GLY A 259 4.95 14.40 -7.03
CA GLY A 259 5.47 13.06 -6.73
C GLY A 259 5.97 12.89 -5.31
N ASP A 260 6.45 13.94 -4.67
CA ASP A 260 6.96 13.87 -3.31
C ASP A 260 5.86 13.73 -2.27
N ILE A 261 6.24 13.14 -1.14
CA ILE A 261 5.42 13.03 0.06
C ILE A 261 6.04 13.89 1.15
N ILE A 262 5.25 14.80 1.68
CA ILE A 262 5.63 15.65 2.81
C ILE A 262 4.68 15.44 3.99
N GLY A 263 5.19 15.52 5.21
CA GLY A 263 4.39 15.61 6.42
C GLY A 263 4.34 17.06 6.91
N VAL A 264 3.16 17.59 7.18
CA VAL A 264 2.99 18.91 7.79
C VAL A 264 2.35 18.79 9.15
N PHE A 265 2.69 19.72 10.05
CA PHE A 265 2.03 19.79 11.34
C PHE A 265 0.53 20.02 11.17
N ASP A 266 -0.27 19.19 11.83
CA ASP A 266 -1.73 19.28 11.80
C ASP A 266 -2.28 19.72 13.17
N PRO A 267 -2.81 20.93 13.29
CA PRO A 267 -3.50 21.37 14.50
C PRO A 267 -4.87 20.70 14.71
N GLY A 268 -5.21 19.67 13.96
CA GLY A 268 -6.48 18.96 14.03
C GLY A 268 -7.51 19.45 13.01
N ILE A 269 -7.04 20.05 11.91
CA ILE A 269 -7.91 20.62 10.86
C ILE A 269 -8.01 19.76 9.62
N PHE A 270 -7.07 18.85 9.39
CA PHE A 270 -7.03 18.00 8.21
C PHE A 270 -7.81 16.70 8.41
N SER A 271 -8.39 16.25 7.32
CA SER A 271 -8.99 14.93 7.17
C SER A 271 -8.34 14.20 5.98
N ILE A 272 -8.37 12.87 6.01
CA ILE A 272 -7.91 12.06 4.87
C ILE A 272 -8.80 12.36 3.66
N GLY A 273 -8.15 12.65 2.51
CA GLY A 273 -8.85 13.08 1.28
C GLY A 273 -8.91 14.58 1.08
N ASP A 274 -8.48 15.40 2.05
CA ASP A 274 -8.46 16.84 1.90
C ASP A 274 -7.52 17.29 0.78
N THR A 275 -7.99 18.28 0.02
CA THR A 275 -7.26 18.92 -1.07
C THR A 275 -6.67 20.25 -0.61
N ILE A 276 -5.40 20.45 -0.92
CA ILE A 276 -4.65 21.67 -0.63
C ILE A 276 -4.15 22.23 -1.96
N CYS A 277 -4.39 23.50 -2.24
CA CYS A 277 -3.93 24.12 -3.50
C CYS A 277 -3.56 25.59 -3.33
N SER A 278 -2.61 26.06 -4.14
CA SER A 278 -2.24 27.48 -4.22
C SER A 278 -3.16 28.27 -5.16
N SER A 279 -3.82 27.59 -6.10
CA SER A 279 -4.69 28.21 -7.10
C SER A 279 -5.92 28.89 -6.45
N ASN A 280 -6.33 30.01 -7.05
CA ASN A 280 -7.59 30.66 -6.71
C ASN A 280 -8.82 29.82 -7.16
N LYS A 281 -8.67 28.96 -8.17
CA LYS A 281 -9.66 27.96 -8.55
C LYS A 281 -9.62 26.80 -7.53
N LYS A 282 -10.69 26.66 -6.79
CA LYS A 282 -10.84 25.58 -5.83
C LYS A 282 -11.39 24.35 -6.56
N PHE A 283 -10.63 23.28 -6.56
CA PHE A 283 -11.06 21.96 -7.02
C PHE A 283 -10.81 20.93 -5.91
N MET A 284 -11.46 19.80 -5.99
CA MET A 284 -11.25 18.69 -5.06
C MET A 284 -10.72 17.48 -5.81
N PHE A 285 -9.69 16.84 -5.27
CA PHE A 285 -9.28 15.53 -5.77
C PHE A 285 -10.34 14.49 -5.41
N ASP A 286 -10.44 13.45 -6.24
CA ASP A 286 -11.29 12.30 -5.93
C ASP A 286 -10.92 11.69 -4.59
N GLY A 287 -11.94 11.31 -3.83
CA GLY A 287 -11.78 10.75 -2.49
C GLY A 287 -10.93 9.47 -2.49
N ILE A 288 -10.38 9.17 -1.32
CA ILE A 288 -9.65 7.91 -1.11
C ILE A 288 -10.66 6.80 -0.88
N PRO A 289 -10.65 5.70 -1.66
CA PRO A 289 -11.50 4.56 -1.40
C PRO A 289 -11.20 3.99 0.00
N THR A 290 -12.24 3.84 0.80
CA THR A 290 -12.15 3.15 2.09
C THR A 290 -12.62 1.71 1.91
N PHE A 291 -11.88 0.76 2.49
CA PHE A 291 -12.35 -0.62 2.55
C PHE A 291 -13.54 -0.72 3.48
N ALA A 292 -14.56 -1.42 3.04
CA ALA A 292 -15.65 -1.77 3.94
C ALA A 292 -15.12 -2.66 5.08
N PRO A 293 -15.53 -2.42 6.32
CA PRO A 293 -15.13 -3.27 7.44
C PRO A 293 -15.73 -4.67 7.28
N GLU A 294 -14.98 -5.67 7.73
CA GLU A 294 -15.36 -7.09 7.70
C GLU A 294 -15.60 -7.64 9.12
N HIS A 295 -15.13 -6.92 10.14
CA HIS A 295 -15.28 -7.31 11.55
C HIS A 295 -15.83 -6.14 12.35
N PHE A 296 -16.73 -6.42 13.27
CA PHE A 296 -17.41 -5.42 14.08
C PHE A 296 -17.34 -5.77 15.56
N ALA A 297 -17.14 -4.76 16.38
CA ALA A 297 -17.20 -4.92 17.84
C ALA A 297 -17.86 -3.70 18.49
N ARG A 298 -18.64 -3.97 19.53
CA ARG A 298 -19.12 -2.94 20.45
C ARG A 298 -17.99 -2.59 21.41
N VAL A 299 -17.72 -1.31 21.55
CA VAL A 299 -16.59 -0.81 22.35
C VAL A 299 -17.12 0.06 23.48
N ARG A 300 -16.76 -0.29 24.70
CA ARG A 300 -17.15 0.45 25.90
C ARG A 300 -15.92 0.71 26.77
N GLN A 301 -15.82 1.92 27.34
CA GLN A 301 -14.83 2.20 28.38
C GLN A 301 -15.21 1.44 29.68
N ILE A 302 -14.21 0.92 30.38
CA ILE A 302 -14.41 0.25 31.67
C ILE A 302 -14.68 1.29 32.77
N ASP A 303 -13.88 2.37 32.77
CA ASP A 303 -14.03 3.47 33.72
C ASP A 303 -14.87 4.61 33.12
N THR A 304 -16.06 4.82 33.67
CA THR A 304 -17.00 5.86 33.22
C THR A 304 -16.45 7.30 33.41
N MET A 305 -15.55 7.50 34.35
CA MET A 305 -14.92 8.82 34.57
C MET A 305 -13.97 9.23 33.44
N LYS A 306 -13.49 8.25 32.66
CA LYS A 306 -12.59 8.47 31.50
C LYS A 306 -13.34 8.68 30.17
N ARG A 307 -14.65 8.94 30.21
CA ARG A 307 -15.48 9.11 29.00
C ARG A 307 -14.94 10.15 28.02
N LYS A 308 -14.45 11.30 28.50
CA LYS A 308 -13.90 12.35 27.63
C LYS A 308 -12.64 11.89 26.90
N GLN A 309 -11.75 11.17 27.60
CA GLN A 309 -10.54 10.59 27.02
C GLN A 309 -10.89 9.50 26.01
N PHE A 310 -11.88 8.66 26.32
CA PHE A 310 -12.38 7.62 25.45
C PHE A 310 -12.90 8.20 24.13
N ILE A 311 -13.85 9.14 24.18
CA ILE A 311 -14.42 9.77 22.98
C ILE A 311 -13.32 10.46 22.16
N LYS A 312 -12.42 11.19 22.80
CA LYS A 312 -11.30 11.85 22.14
C LYS A 312 -10.40 10.83 21.44
N GLY A 313 -10.01 9.76 22.14
CA GLY A 313 -9.10 8.74 21.62
C GLY A 313 -9.69 7.98 20.44
N ILE A 314 -10.93 7.50 20.59
CA ILE A 314 -11.58 6.73 19.53
C ILE A 314 -11.83 7.58 18.27
N SER A 315 -12.23 8.85 18.45
CA SER A 315 -12.42 9.78 17.33
C SER A 315 -11.11 10.11 16.62
N GLN A 316 -10.01 10.30 17.34
CA GLN A 316 -8.70 10.54 16.72
C GLN A 316 -8.20 9.31 15.94
N ILE A 317 -8.32 8.12 16.50
CA ILE A 317 -7.92 6.85 15.84
C ILE A 317 -8.76 6.62 14.58
N ALA A 318 -10.06 6.98 14.60
CA ALA A 318 -10.91 6.91 13.42
C ALA A 318 -10.51 7.93 12.34
N GLN A 319 -10.16 9.16 12.73
CA GLN A 319 -9.66 10.19 11.79
C GLN A 319 -8.35 9.81 11.11
N GLU A 320 -7.56 8.94 11.73
CA GLU A 320 -6.35 8.36 11.14
C GLU A 320 -6.67 7.22 10.15
N GLY A 321 -7.94 6.83 10.01
CA GLY A 321 -8.38 5.76 9.12
C GLY A 321 -8.10 4.34 9.62
N ALA A 322 -7.67 4.19 10.88
CA ALA A 322 -7.36 2.89 11.46
C ALA A 322 -8.62 2.07 11.79
N ILE A 323 -9.72 2.74 12.08
CA ILE A 323 -11.03 2.16 12.41
C ILE A 323 -12.15 2.99 11.78
N GLN A 324 -13.32 2.39 11.66
CA GLN A 324 -14.57 3.09 11.32
C GLN A 324 -15.51 3.05 12.52
N ILE A 325 -16.20 4.16 12.79
CA ILE A 325 -17.12 4.30 13.92
C ILE A 325 -18.55 4.31 13.39
N PHE A 326 -19.37 3.49 14.01
CA PHE A 326 -20.80 3.42 13.76
C PHE A 326 -21.57 3.64 15.08
N GLN A 327 -22.77 4.12 14.97
CA GLN A 327 -23.65 4.36 16.09
C GLN A 327 -25.01 3.75 15.78
N GLU A 328 -25.57 3.02 16.74
CA GLU A 328 -26.93 2.52 16.60
C GLU A 328 -27.95 3.67 16.60
N TYR A 329 -28.94 3.56 15.75
CA TYR A 329 -30.02 4.53 15.68
C TYR A 329 -30.81 4.51 17.00
N ASN A 330 -31.06 5.68 17.61
CA ASN A 330 -31.78 5.89 18.88
C ASN A 330 -31.08 5.43 20.19
N THR A 331 -29.86 4.95 20.18
CA THR A 331 -29.17 4.48 21.40
C THR A 331 -28.25 5.50 22.06
N GLY A 332 -28.17 6.73 21.60
CA GLY A 332 -27.28 7.75 22.16
C GLY A 332 -25.78 7.39 22.04
N MET A 333 -24.89 8.30 22.49
CA MET A 333 -23.42 8.11 22.37
C MET A 333 -22.82 7.03 23.30
N GLU A 334 -23.62 6.25 23.97
CA GLU A 334 -23.12 5.31 24.99
C GLU A 334 -22.59 4.02 24.37
N GLU A 335 -23.08 3.63 23.22
CA GLU A 335 -22.68 2.42 22.53
C GLU A 335 -22.03 2.74 21.18
N ILE A 336 -20.72 2.60 21.11
CA ILE A 336 -19.96 2.80 19.89
C ILE A 336 -19.67 1.43 19.28
N ILE A 337 -20.06 1.25 18.02
CA ILE A 337 -19.66 0.10 17.22
C ILE A 337 -18.45 0.52 16.38
N VAL A 338 -17.41 -0.28 16.46
CA VAL A 338 -16.20 -0.12 15.65
C VAL A 338 -16.15 -1.21 14.60
N GLY A 339 -15.97 -0.79 13.35
CA GLY A 339 -15.72 -1.66 12.22
C GLY A 339 -14.25 -1.62 11.80
N VAL A 340 -13.67 -2.76 11.48
CA VAL A 340 -12.28 -2.93 11.05
C VAL A 340 -12.20 -3.93 9.89
N VAL A 341 -11.17 -3.78 9.06
CA VAL A 341 -10.91 -4.68 7.93
C VAL A 341 -10.28 -6.01 8.41
N GLY A 342 -9.48 -5.95 9.48
CA GLY A 342 -8.80 -7.11 10.03
C GLY A 342 -8.82 -7.12 11.56
N VAL A 343 -8.94 -8.30 12.17
CA VAL A 343 -9.09 -8.50 13.63
C VAL A 343 -7.97 -7.85 14.44
N LEU A 344 -6.73 -7.86 13.93
CA LEU A 344 -5.59 -7.24 14.62
C LEU A 344 -5.75 -5.72 14.86
N GLN A 345 -6.60 -5.05 14.09
CA GLN A 345 -6.89 -3.63 14.33
C GLN A 345 -7.62 -3.38 15.66
N PHE A 346 -8.36 -4.37 16.19
CA PHE A 346 -8.94 -4.26 17.53
C PHE A 346 -7.88 -4.30 18.62
N GLU A 347 -6.86 -5.13 18.48
CA GLU A 347 -5.73 -5.19 19.43
C GLU A 347 -4.94 -3.87 19.41
N VAL A 348 -4.73 -3.30 18.22
CA VAL A 348 -4.10 -1.99 18.06
C VAL A 348 -4.95 -0.90 18.70
N LEU A 349 -6.28 -0.93 18.52
CA LEU A 349 -7.20 0.03 19.14
C LEU A 349 -7.10 -0.03 20.68
N GLU A 350 -7.17 -1.23 21.26
CA GLU A 350 -7.06 -1.44 22.71
C GLU A 350 -5.71 -0.94 23.24
N TYR A 351 -4.62 -1.35 22.59
CA TYR A 351 -3.28 -0.91 22.94
C TYR A 351 -3.14 0.61 22.93
N ARG A 352 -3.62 1.28 21.87
CA ARG A 352 -3.51 2.72 21.70
C ARG A 352 -4.37 3.48 22.70
N LEU A 353 -5.63 3.08 22.92
CA LEU A 353 -6.50 3.70 23.91
C LEU A 353 -5.90 3.59 25.31
N LYS A 354 -5.31 2.46 25.67
CA LYS A 354 -4.65 2.27 26.95
C LYS A 354 -3.40 3.13 27.10
N ASN A 355 -2.49 3.09 26.12
CA ASN A 355 -1.16 3.68 26.26
C ASN A 355 -1.08 5.16 25.89
N GLU A 356 -1.95 5.65 25.00
CA GLU A 356 -1.95 7.05 24.55
C GLU A 356 -2.98 7.90 25.29
N TYR A 357 -4.13 7.31 25.66
CA TYR A 357 -5.26 8.02 26.27
C TYR A 357 -5.55 7.59 27.71
N ASN A 358 -4.82 6.58 28.22
CA ASN A 358 -5.03 6.01 29.57
C ASN A 358 -6.46 5.51 29.78
N VAL A 359 -7.03 4.83 28.78
CA VAL A 359 -8.40 4.29 28.80
C VAL A 359 -8.36 2.80 28.58
N ASP A 360 -8.85 2.05 29.55
CA ASP A 360 -9.11 0.60 29.38
C ASP A 360 -10.51 0.42 28.80
N ILE A 361 -10.63 -0.48 27.80
CA ILE A 361 -11.88 -0.75 27.08
C ILE A 361 -12.27 -2.22 27.20
N LYS A 362 -13.55 -2.48 26.99
CA LYS A 362 -14.11 -3.80 26.76
C LYS A 362 -14.58 -3.87 25.32
N LEU A 363 -14.11 -4.90 24.60
CA LEU A 363 -14.52 -5.24 23.25
C LEU A 363 -15.51 -6.41 23.30
N GLU A 364 -16.62 -6.28 22.61
CA GLU A 364 -17.63 -7.32 22.44
C GLU A 364 -17.85 -7.51 20.95
N THR A 365 -17.34 -8.62 20.41
CA THR A 365 -17.47 -8.94 18.99
C THR A 365 -18.92 -9.10 18.58
N LEU A 366 -19.31 -8.50 17.47
CA LEU A 366 -20.64 -8.58 16.90
C LEU A 366 -20.66 -9.54 15.69
N PRO A 367 -21.75 -10.28 15.46
CA PRO A 367 -21.85 -11.21 14.35
C PRO A 367 -22.19 -10.56 13.01
N TYR A 368 -21.73 -9.33 12.81
CA TYR A 368 -21.93 -8.61 11.55
C TYR A 368 -20.76 -8.93 10.60
N GLU A 369 -21.09 -9.20 9.34
CA GLU A 369 -20.10 -9.50 8.29
C GLU A 369 -20.03 -8.41 7.24
N HIS A 370 -21.12 -7.65 7.07
CA HIS A 370 -21.21 -6.67 5.99
C HIS A 370 -21.89 -5.38 6.45
N ILE A 371 -21.48 -4.27 5.85
CA ILE A 371 -22.13 -2.98 5.95
C ILE A 371 -22.66 -2.57 4.58
N ARG A 372 -23.84 -1.93 4.56
CA ARG A 372 -24.44 -1.37 3.35
C ARG A 372 -25.00 0.02 3.65
N TRP A 373 -24.89 0.93 2.70
CA TRP A 373 -25.48 2.25 2.78
C TRP A 373 -26.85 2.25 2.12
N ILE A 374 -27.82 2.89 2.76
CA ILE A 374 -29.15 3.08 2.20
C ILE A 374 -29.17 4.43 1.49
N GLU A 375 -29.43 4.43 0.17
CA GLU A 375 -29.52 5.67 -0.61
C GLU A 375 -30.81 6.45 -0.34
N ASN A 376 -31.93 5.75 -0.09
CA ASN A 376 -33.24 6.35 0.19
C ASN A 376 -33.71 6.02 1.62
N PRO A 377 -33.16 6.62 2.67
CA PRO A 377 -33.50 6.27 4.05
C PRO A 377 -34.95 6.57 4.42
N GLN A 378 -35.64 7.45 3.65
CA GLN A 378 -37.06 7.79 3.84
C GLN A 378 -38.00 6.65 3.46
N GLU A 379 -37.57 5.70 2.64
CA GLU A 379 -38.37 4.57 2.19
C GLU A 379 -38.18 3.31 3.09
N VAL A 380 -37.31 3.40 4.07
CA VAL A 380 -36.99 2.28 4.97
C VAL A 380 -37.46 2.60 6.38
N ASP A 381 -38.34 1.74 6.91
CA ASP A 381 -38.70 1.80 8.33
C ASP A 381 -37.55 1.24 9.17
N VAL A 382 -36.74 2.15 9.77
CA VAL A 382 -35.58 1.79 10.63
C VAL A 382 -35.97 1.08 11.93
N ASN A 383 -37.28 1.04 12.25
CA ASN A 383 -37.78 0.28 13.42
C ASN A 383 -38.18 -1.16 13.06
N LEU A 384 -38.15 -1.53 11.78
CA LEU A 384 -38.35 -2.93 11.39
C LEU A 384 -37.17 -3.77 11.87
N SER A 385 -37.47 -4.76 12.66
CA SER A 385 -36.49 -5.75 13.11
C SER A 385 -35.84 -6.44 11.91
N LEU A 386 -34.50 -6.48 11.87
CA LEU A 386 -33.70 -7.14 10.83
C LEU A 386 -34.04 -8.62 10.62
N ILE A 387 -34.76 -9.24 11.56
CA ILE A 387 -35.24 -10.63 11.52
C ILE A 387 -36.25 -10.86 10.38
N HIS A 388 -36.89 -9.83 9.88
CA HIS A 388 -37.92 -9.90 8.83
C HIS A 388 -37.40 -9.61 7.41
N ILE A 389 -36.11 -9.34 7.24
CA ILE A 389 -35.48 -9.14 5.95
C ILE A 389 -34.90 -10.47 5.48
N SER A 390 -35.73 -11.28 4.85
CA SER A 390 -35.38 -12.65 4.45
C SER A 390 -34.60 -12.74 3.14
N GLU A 391 -34.42 -11.66 2.38
CA GLU A 391 -33.57 -11.64 1.18
C GLU A 391 -32.84 -10.31 1.02
N PRO A 392 -31.51 -10.30 0.73
CA PRO A 392 -30.72 -9.10 0.57
C PRO A 392 -30.89 -8.54 -0.85
N THR A 393 -32.08 -8.10 -1.20
CA THR A 393 -32.31 -7.46 -2.52
C THR A 393 -32.07 -5.96 -2.53
N ARG A 394 -31.84 -5.33 -1.37
CA ARG A 394 -31.46 -3.91 -1.25
C ARG A 394 -30.46 -3.68 -0.12
N PRO A 395 -29.45 -2.84 -0.31
CA PRO A 395 -28.46 -2.54 0.71
C PRO A 395 -29.08 -1.80 1.90
N ILE A 396 -28.79 -2.24 3.11
CA ILE A 396 -29.20 -1.59 4.38
C ILE A 396 -27.92 -1.24 5.15
N SER A 397 -27.80 0.01 5.61
CA SER A 397 -26.76 0.38 6.56
C SER A 397 -27.27 0.19 7.98
N ILE A 398 -26.48 -0.46 8.81
CA ILE A 398 -26.70 -0.58 10.24
C ILE A 398 -25.96 0.51 10.96
#